data_1ef711520f5ef6e186be95a80896f348
#
_entry.id   1ef711520f5ef6e186be95a80896f348
#
_cell.length_a   1.000
_cell.length_b   1.000
_cell.length_c   1.000
_cell.angle_alpha   90.00
_cell.angle_beta   90.00
_cell.angle_gamma   90.00
#
_symmetry.space_group_name_H-M   'P 1'
#
loop_
_entity.id
_entity.type
_entity.pdbx_description
1 polymer ?
#
loop_
_entity_poly.entity_id
_entity_poly.type
_entity_poly.pdbx_seq_one_letter_code
_entity_poly.pdbx_strand_id
1 'polypeptide(L)'
;MSAQPTTVTYTITELAREFDITPRAIRFYEDQGLLAPDREGPSGRRRVYNNRERTRLKLTLRGKRLGLTLNEIREILDLYESPRDTAPQLERFLHLLAGHRGTLERQLEDLQAQLAEIDQHERQCQVLLAAQHAKNAGNKTPTA
;
A
#
# COMPACT_ATOMS: atom_id res chain seq x y z
N MET A 1 -21.91 29.38 28.98
CA MET A 1 -20.98 28.23 29.07
C MET A 1 -20.85 27.63 27.68
N SER A 2 -19.75 27.95 27.00
CA SER A 2 -19.45 27.32 25.74
C SER A 2 -18.94 25.91 26.03
N ALA A 3 -19.69 24.90 25.62
CA ALA A 3 -19.24 23.54 25.65
C ALA A 3 -18.05 23.45 24.67
N GLN A 4 -16.85 23.20 25.20
CA GLN A 4 -15.71 22.93 24.35
C GLN A 4 -15.99 21.63 23.56
N PRO A 5 -15.74 21.61 22.23
CA PRO A 5 -15.92 20.38 21.51
C PRO A 5 -15.00 19.32 22.11
N THR A 6 -15.59 18.21 22.53
CA THR A 6 -14.82 17.05 22.99
C THR A 6 -13.96 16.56 21.84
N THR A 7 -12.67 16.88 21.91
CA THR A 7 -11.71 16.42 20.91
C THR A 7 -11.55 14.91 21.07
N VAL A 8 -11.95 14.16 20.05
CA VAL A 8 -11.77 12.70 20.05
C VAL A 8 -10.28 12.40 19.97
N THR A 9 -9.79 11.57 20.88
CA THR A 9 -8.41 11.14 20.93
C THR A 9 -8.32 9.63 20.87
N TYR A 10 -7.18 9.14 20.43
CA TYR A 10 -6.92 7.71 20.25
C TYR A 10 -5.61 7.33 20.93
N THR A 11 -5.59 6.14 21.51
CA THR A 11 -4.35 5.54 21.99
C THR A 11 -3.63 4.84 20.84
N ILE A 12 -2.33 4.57 21.03
CA ILE A 12 -1.57 3.79 20.03
C ILE A 12 -2.16 2.40 19.82
N THR A 13 -2.65 1.78 20.89
CA THR A 13 -3.28 0.46 20.86
C THR A 13 -4.57 0.48 20.03
N GLU A 14 -5.40 1.52 20.21
CA GLU A 14 -6.62 1.68 19.44
C GLU A 14 -6.34 1.83 17.95
N LEU A 15 -5.37 2.67 17.58
CA LEU A 15 -4.98 2.86 16.17
C LEU A 15 -4.35 1.61 15.57
N ALA A 16 -3.50 0.92 16.32
CA ALA A 16 -2.90 -0.33 15.88
C ALA A 16 -3.97 -1.38 15.56
N ARG A 17 -5.00 -1.46 16.39
CA ARG A 17 -6.11 -2.39 16.22
C ARG A 17 -6.99 -1.98 15.03
N GLU A 18 -7.31 -0.70 14.90
CA GLU A 18 -8.15 -0.19 13.81
C GLU A 18 -7.55 -0.46 12.44
N PHE A 19 -6.24 -0.22 12.28
CA PHE A 19 -5.54 -0.35 11.00
C PHE A 19 -4.85 -1.69 10.80
N ASP A 20 -4.96 -2.59 11.76
CA ASP A 20 -4.34 -3.91 11.73
C ASP A 20 -2.83 -3.83 11.50
N ILE A 21 -2.17 -2.99 12.26
CA ILE A 21 -0.72 -2.81 12.27
C ILE A 21 -0.21 -2.86 13.71
N THR A 22 1.10 -2.96 13.86
CA THR A 22 1.72 -3.02 15.17
C THR A 22 1.95 -1.62 15.75
N PRO A 23 1.92 -1.45 17.09
CA PRO A 23 2.35 -0.21 17.71
C PRO A 23 3.76 0.22 17.31
N ARG A 24 4.63 -0.73 17.07
CA ARG A 24 6.00 -0.48 16.59
C ARG A 24 6.00 0.22 15.22
N ALA A 25 5.12 -0.19 14.32
CA ALA A 25 4.98 0.45 13.00
C ALA A 25 4.52 1.90 13.15
N ILE A 26 3.59 2.17 14.06
CA ILE A 26 3.10 3.53 14.32
C ILE A 26 4.23 4.41 14.87
N ARG A 27 5.02 3.91 15.80
CA ARG A 27 6.19 4.63 16.36
C ARG A 27 7.22 4.91 15.27
N PHE A 28 7.41 3.97 14.35
CA PHE A 28 8.29 4.17 13.21
C PHE A 28 7.83 5.34 12.33
N TYR A 29 6.53 5.42 12.03
CA TYR A 29 5.97 6.53 11.26
C TYR A 29 6.09 7.87 12.00
N GLU A 30 5.96 7.86 13.32
CA GLU A 30 6.21 9.02 14.17
C GLU A 30 7.67 9.46 14.05
N ASP A 31 8.62 8.53 14.13
CA ASP A 31 10.05 8.80 13.98
C ASP A 31 10.39 9.37 12.60
N GLN A 32 9.64 8.96 11.57
CA GLN A 32 9.82 9.47 10.20
C GLN A 32 9.12 10.81 9.95
N GLY A 33 8.50 11.39 10.97
CA GLY A 33 7.86 12.70 10.86
C GLY A 33 6.48 12.67 10.20
N LEU A 34 5.87 11.51 10.05
CA LEU A 34 4.54 11.37 9.48
C LEU A 34 3.44 11.62 10.49
N LEU A 35 3.70 11.34 11.75
CA LEU A 35 2.80 11.53 12.89
C LEU A 35 3.50 12.37 13.96
N ALA A 36 2.72 13.19 14.66
CA ALA A 36 3.20 13.98 15.77
C ALA A 36 2.17 13.97 16.91
N PRO A 37 2.08 12.85 17.67
CA PRO A 37 1.13 12.74 18.74
C PRO A 37 1.51 13.66 19.90
N ASP A 38 0.49 14.09 20.65
CA ASP A 38 0.68 14.77 21.91
C ASP A 38 1.13 13.76 22.97
N ARG A 39 1.89 14.24 23.96
CA ARG A 39 2.32 13.42 25.07
C ARG A 39 1.70 13.92 26.35
N GLU A 40 1.04 13.03 27.06
CA GLU A 40 0.36 13.32 28.31
C GLU A 40 0.89 12.47 29.45
N GLY A 41 0.53 12.86 30.68
CA GLY A 41 0.89 12.18 31.90
C GLY A 41 2.11 12.75 32.60
N PRO A 42 2.39 12.32 33.86
CA PRO A 42 3.44 12.91 34.68
C PRO A 42 4.85 12.79 34.11
N SER A 43 5.08 11.80 33.24
CA SER A 43 6.38 11.55 32.60
C SER A 43 6.39 11.85 31.11
N GLY A 44 5.29 12.36 30.55
CA GLY A 44 5.18 12.61 29.10
C GLY A 44 5.29 11.34 28.24
N ARG A 45 5.05 10.18 28.83
CA ARG A 45 5.22 8.89 28.13
C ARG A 45 3.98 8.43 27.38
N ARG A 46 2.83 8.96 27.74
CA ARG A 46 1.57 8.57 27.13
C ARG A 46 1.35 9.34 25.83
N ARG A 47 1.35 8.62 24.72
CA ARG A 47 1.05 9.17 23.40
C ARG A 47 -0.46 9.29 23.22
N VAL A 48 -0.91 10.46 22.77
CA VAL A 48 -2.31 10.73 22.47
C VAL A 48 -2.41 11.21 21.03
N TYR A 49 -3.17 10.50 20.22
CA TYR A 49 -3.36 10.78 18.80
C TYR A 49 -4.74 11.42 18.60
N ASN A 50 -4.80 12.50 17.85
CA ASN A 50 -6.06 13.16 17.50
C ASN A 50 -6.55 12.72 16.11
N ASN A 51 -7.68 13.29 15.65
CA ASN A 51 -8.22 12.97 14.32
C ASN A 51 -7.25 13.30 13.19
N ARG A 52 -6.46 14.35 13.31
CA ARG A 52 -5.43 14.71 12.35
C ARG A 52 -4.42 13.57 12.20
N GLU A 53 -3.93 13.05 13.31
CA GLU A 53 -2.96 11.95 13.32
C GLU A 53 -3.55 10.65 12.78
N ARG A 54 -4.80 10.37 13.13
CA ARG A 54 -5.52 9.21 12.60
C ARG A 54 -5.67 9.29 11.08
N THR A 55 -6.03 10.44 10.56
CA THR A 55 -6.16 10.68 9.11
C THR A 55 -4.81 10.55 8.42
N ARG A 56 -3.75 11.12 8.99
CA ARG A 56 -2.39 11.01 8.46
C ARG A 56 -1.92 9.56 8.41
N LEU A 57 -2.21 8.78 9.45
CA LEU A 57 -1.90 7.35 9.48
C LEU A 57 -2.63 6.59 8.38
N LYS A 58 -3.92 6.84 8.21
CA LYS A 58 -4.74 6.24 7.16
C LYS A 58 -4.17 6.53 5.77
N LEU A 59 -3.82 7.79 5.52
CA LEU A 59 -3.27 8.22 4.23
C LEU A 59 -1.84 7.67 4.01
N THR A 60 -1.05 7.56 5.08
CA THR A 60 0.29 6.95 5.03
C THR A 60 0.20 5.49 4.59
N LEU A 61 -0.68 4.72 5.19
CA LEU A 61 -0.86 3.31 4.84
C LEU A 61 -1.37 3.14 3.41
N ARG A 62 -2.26 4.03 2.97
CA ARG A 62 -2.75 4.05 1.60
C ARG A 62 -1.64 4.38 0.61
N GLY A 63 -0.83 5.38 0.90
CA GLY A 63 0.31 5.77 0.06
C GLY A 63 1.35 4.66 -0.07
N LYS A 64 1.63 3.95 1.01
CA LYS A 64 2.53 2.79 0.97
C LYS A 64 2.02 1.70 0.03
N ARG A 65 0.73 1.44 0.03
CA ARG A 65 0.11 0.48 -0.90
C ARG A 65 0.27 0.90 -2.35
N LEU A 66 0.29 2.20 -2.63
CA LEU A 66 0.50 2.75 -3.96
C LEU A 66 1.97 2.75 -4.39
N GLY A 67 2.89 2.36 -3.51
CA GLY A 67 4.32 2.33 -3.79
C GLY A 67 5.04 3.66 -3.56
N LEU A 68 4.40 4.61 -2.88
CA LEU A 68 5.03 5.88 -2.54
C LEU A 68 6.06 5.67 -1.42
N THR A 69 7.15 6.44 -1.46
CA THR A 69 8.12 6.46 -0.37
C THR A 69 7.56 7.26 0.82
N LEU A 70 8.07 7.03 2.02
CA LEU A 70 7.64 7.76 3.21
C LEU A 70 7.89 9.27 3.07
N ASN A 71 8.99 9.67 2.43
CA ASN A 71 9.28 11.08 2.17
C ASN A 71 8.25 11.71 1.24
N GLU A 72 7.88 11.00 0.18
CA GLU A 72 6.84 11.45 -0.76
C GLU A 72 5.48 11.58 -0.06
N ILE A 73 5.12 10.60 0.78
CA ILE A 73 3.89 10.63 1.56
C ILE A 73 3.89 11.84 2.51
N ARG A 74 5.01 12.10 3.19
CA ARG A 74 5.14 13.23 4.09
C ARG A 74 4.97 14.56 3.35
N GLU A 75 5.59 14.72 2.19
CA GLU A 75 5.43 15.91 1.36
C GLU A 75 3.96 16.16 0.99
N ILE A 76 3.26 15.09 0.61
CA ILE A 76 1.85 15.15 0.25
C ILE A 76 0.98 15.55 1.44
N LEU A 77 1.21 14.94 2.60
CA LEU A 77 0.44 15.22 3.81
C LEU A 77 0.66 16.66 4.29
N ASP A 78 1.89 17.12 4.26
CA ASP A 78 2.23 18.50 4.64
C ASP A 78 1.60 19.51 3.67
N LEU A 79 1.48 19.15 2.40
CA LEU A 79 0.83 19.96 1.38
C LEU A 79 -0.64 20.21 1.70
N TYR A 80 -1.39 19.15 2.03
CA TYR A 80 -2.82 19.24 2.33
C TYR A 80 -3.12 20.06 3.59
N GLU A 81 -2.13 20.22 4.47
CA GLU A 81 -2.28 20.97 5.71
C GLU A 81 -1.82 22.42 5.59
N SER A 82 -1.20 22.78 4.46
CA SER A 82 -0.72 24.15 4.23
C SER A 82 -1.85 25.04 3.72
N PRO A 83 -2.13 26.18 4.37
CA PRO A 83 -3.20 27.07 3.93
C PRO A 83 -2.79 28.03 2.80
N ARG A 84 -1.58 27.90 2.24
CA ARG A 84 -1.04 28.81 1.23
C ARG A 84 -1.29 28.32 -0.19
N ASP A 85 -1.06 29.23 -1.15
CA ASP A 85 -1.15 28.89 -2.58
C ASP A 85 -0.28 27.68 -2.90
N THR A 86 -0.95 26.60 -3.28
CA THR A 86 -0.35 25.28 -3.41
C THR A 86 -0.14 24.86 -4.87
N ALA A 87 -0.30 25.76 -5.83
CA ALA A 87 -0.21 25.41 -7.25
C ALA A 87 1.13 24.74 -7.62
N PRO A 88 2.31 25.28 -7.25
CA PRO A 88 3.58 24.61 -7.54
C PRO A 88 3.71 23.25 -6.86
N GLN A 89 3.14 23.10 -5.66
CA GLN A 89 3.16 21.86 -4.90
C GLN A 89 2.25 20.82 -5.50
N LEU A 90 1.07 21.22 -5.98
CA LEU A 90 0.15 20.34 -6.70
C LEU A 90 0.76 19.86 -8.02
N GLU A 91 1.46 20.72 -8.73
CA GLU A 91 2.18 20.35 -9.94
C GLU A 91 3.27 19.31 -9.65
N ARG A 92 4.03 19.50 -8.56
CA ARG A 92 5.02 18.53 -8.10
C ARG A 92 4.37 17.18 -7.76
N PHE A 93 3.24 17.22 -7.06
CA PHE A 93 2.49 16.02 -6.71
C PHE A 93 1.99 15.27 -7.95
N LEU A 94 1.43 16.00 -8.92
CA LEU A 94 1.01 15.41 -10.19
C LEU A 94 2.18 14.75 -10.90
N HIS A 95 3.36 15.37 -10.88
CA HIS A 95 4.57 14.80 -11.46
C HIS A 95 4.98 13.49 -10.77
N LEU A 96 4.94 13.46 -9.45
CA LEU A 96 5.23 12.24 -8.68
C LEU A 96 4.25 11.13 -9.01
N LEU A 97 2.95 11.43 -9.06
CA LEU A 97 1.91 10.47 -9.41
C LEU A 97 2.08 9.93 -10.83
N ALA A 98 2.41 10.80 -11.78
CA ALA A 98 2.67 10.38 -13.16
C ALA A 98 3.86 9.42 -13.25
N GLY A 99 4.92 9.68 -12.48
CA GLY A 99 6.07 8.78 -12.40
C GLY A 99 5.71 7.40 -11.86
N HIS A 100 4.94 7.35 -10.79
CA HIS A 100 4.48 6.09 -10.20
C HIS A 100 3.54 5.34 -11.14
N ARG A 101 2.61 6.06 -11.81
CA ARG A 101 1.74 5.47 -12.83
C ARG A 101 2.55 4.79 -13.93
N GLY A 102 3.56 5.49 -14.47
CA GLY A 102 4.42 4.94 -15.52
C GLY A 102 5.15 3.68 -15.08
N THR A 103 5.64 3.65 -13.84
CA THR A 103 6.30 2.46 -13.27
C THR A 103 5.32 1.28 -13.18
N LEU A 104 4.11 1.52 -12.68
CA LEU A 104 3.08 0.49 -12.55
C LEU A 104 2.62 -0.02 -13.92
N GLU A 105 2.48 0.86 -14.90
CA GLU A 105 2.10 0.48 -16.26
C GLU A 105 3.17 -0.43 -16.89
N ARG A 106 4.45 -0.13 -16.68
CA ARG A 106 5.54 -1.00 -17.14
C ARG A 106 5.53 -2.35 -16.45
N GLN A 107 5.29 -2.38 -15.14
CA GLN A 107 5.16 -3.63 -14.39
C GLN A 107 3.97 -4.44 -14.89
N LEU A 108 2.86 -3.79 -15.20
CA LEU A 108 1.68 -4.46 -15.74
C LEU A 108 1.98 -5.09 -17.10
N GLU A 109 2.66 -4.37 -18.00
CA GLU A 109 3.10 -4.91 -19.30
C GLU A 109 4.00 -6.14 -19.12
N ASP A 110 4.96 -6.06 -18.20
CA ASP A 110 5.87 -7.18 -17.93
C ASP A 110 5.11 -8.40 -17.41
N LEU A 111 4.16 -8.19 -16.51
CA LEU A 111 3.31 -9.28 -15.97
C LEU A 111 2.43 -9.88 -17.08
N GLN A 112 1.85 -9.06 -17.93
CA GLN A 112 1.04 -9.53 -19.05
C GLN A 112 1.87 -10.35 -20.02
N ALA A 113 3.12 -9.94 -20.30
CA ALA A 113 4.05 -10.70 -21.14
C ALA A 113 4.40 -12.05 -20.50
N GLN A 114 4.63 -12.09 -19.20
CA GLN A 114 4.90 -13.32 -18.46
C GLN A 114 3.70 -14.28 -18.50
N LEU A 115 2.49 -13.77 -18.32
CA LEU A 115 1.27 -14.57 -18.39
C LEU A 115 1.08 -15.15 -19.80
N ALA A 116 1.32 -14.36 -20.83
CA ALA A 116 1.23 -14.82 -22.21
C ALA A 116 2.23 -15.95 -22.50
N GLU A 117 3.44 -15.84 -21.97
CA GLU A 117 4.47 -16.87 -22.08
C GLU A 117 4.06 -18.16 -21.37
N ILE A 118 3.51 -18.05 -20.17
CA ILE A 118 2.99 -19.20 -19.43
C ILE A 118 1.86 -19.88 -20.20
N ASP A 119 0.91 -19.10 -20.73
CA ASP A 119 -0.17 -19.62 -21.56
C ASP A 119 0.35 -20.44 -22.75
N GLN A 120 1.38 -19.95 -23.40
CA GLN A 120 1.99 -20.62 -24.52
C GLN A 120 2.62 -21.96 -24.12
N HIS A 121 3.34 -21.97 -23.00
CA HIS A 121 3.95 -23.20 -22.47
C HIS A 121 2.89 -24.20 -22.02
N GLU A 122 1.82 -23.74 -21.39
CA GLU A 122 0.71 -24.60 -20.98
C GLU A 122 0.08 -25.28 -22.20
N ARG A 123 -0.19 -24.52 -23.27
CA ARG A 123 -0.75 -25.07 -24.52
C ARG A 123 0.16 -26.13 -25.13
N GLN A 124 1.47 -25.86 -25.16
CA GLN A 124 2.45 -26.82 -25.68
C GLN A 124 2.46 -28.11 -24.85
N CYS A 125 2.43 -27.99 -23.52
CA CYS A 125 2.38 -29.14 -22.64
C CYS A 125 1.08 -29.92 -22.79
N GLN A 126 -0.04 -29.25 -22.99
CA GLN A 126 -1.33 -29.92 -23.23
C GLN A 126 -1.33 -30.71 -24.52
N VAL A 127 -0.74 -30.16 -25.60
CA VAL A 127 -0.59 -30.86 -26.88
C VAL A 127 0.30 -32.08 -26.72
N LEU A 128 1.43 -31.93 -26.05
CA LEU A 128 2.36 -33.04 -25.81
C LEU A 128 1.75 -34.13 -24.94
N LEU A 129 1.01 -33.73 -23.92
CA LEU A 129 0.33 -34.66 -23.02
C LEU A 129 -0.76 -35.45 -23.76
N ALA A 130 -1.54 -34.77 -24.60
CA ALA A 130 -2.56 -35.41 -25.42
C ALA A 130 -1.93 -36.43 -26.41
N ALA A 131 -0.79 -36.07 -27.01
CA ALA A 131 -0.04 -36.97 -27.87
C ALA A 131 0.48 -38.22 -27.13
N GLN A 132 0.97 -38.02 -25.89
CA GLN A 132 1.38 -39.14 -25.04
C GLN A 132 0.22 -40.04 -24.68
N HIS A 133 -0.94 -39.51 -24.33
CA HIS A 133 -2.14 -40.27 -24.02
C HIS A 133 -2.61 -41.05 -25.25
N ALA A 134 -2.60 -40.48 -26.43
CA ALA A 134 -2.99 -41.14 -27.65
C ALA A 134 -1.99 -42.28 -28.01
N LYS A 135 -0.70 -42.03 -27.81
CA LYS A 135 0.34 -43.05 -28.02
C LYS A 135 0.20 -44.24 -27.06
N ASN A 136 -0.07 -43.94 -25.77
CA ASN A 136 -0.26 -44.96 -24.77
C ASN A 136 -1.55 -45.79 -25.02
N ALA A 137 -2.61 -45.14 -25.49
CA ALA A 137 -3.85 -45.84 -25.88
C ALA A 137 -3.64 -46.71 -27.12
N GLY A 138 -2.83 -46.29 -28.08
CA GLY A 138 -2.48 -47.06 -29.27
C GLY A 138 -1.57 -48.28 -28.99
N ASN A 139 -0.79 -48.25 -27.90
CA ASN A 139 0.11 -49.32 -27.49
C ASN A 139 -0.57 -50.42 -26.65
N LYS A 140 -1.84 -50.26 -26.28
CA LYS A 140 -2.61 -51.30 -25.66
C LYS A 140 -3.22 -52.19 -26.74
N THR A 141 -2.38 -52.95 -27.42
CA THR A 141 -2.86 -54.05 -28.28
C THR A 141 -3.37 -55.15 -27.37
N PRO A 142 -4.61 -55.58 -27.51
CA PRO A 142 -5.05 -56.76 -26.80
C PRO A 142 -4.25 -57.94 -27.31
N THR A 143 -3.44 -58.56 -26.47
CA THR A 143 -2.84 -59.86 -26.74
C THR A 143 -3.98 -60.88 -26.80
N ALA A 144 -4.22 -61.35 -27.94
CA ALA A 144 -5.14 -62.48 -28.15
C ALA A 144 -4.65 -63.68 -27.37
#